data_e020574d1a86a6a8f1c5c9e51ef213e0
#
_entry.id   e020574d1a86a6a8f1c5c9e51ef213e0
#
_cell.length_a   1.000
_cell.length_b   1.000
_cell.length_c   1.000
_cell.angle_alpha   90.00
_cell.angle_beta   90.00
_cell.angle_gamma   90.00
#
_symmetry.space_group_name_H-M   'P 1'
#
loop_
_entity.id
_entity.type
_entity.pdbx_description
1 polymer ?
#
loop_
_entity_poly.entity_id
_entity_poly.type
_entity_poly.pdbx_seq_one_letter_code
_entity_poly.pdbx_strand_id
1 'polypeptide(L)'
;CMIGNGVIEGNWNDGTIASETYVFWQHVRLANLAPGSADTASAEYVPINAAGGMIGFQSGTAVVADTPILDGGGVAIRGSYIICSAGILGTFVKQLDLQMDDGNTESGSMMAALNTGYAIGDSAVATVDIKDALTYTVCLGV
;
A
#
# COMPACT_ATOMS: atom_id res chain seq x y z
N CYS A 1 -4.56 21.00 0.93
CA CYS A 1 -5.64 20.24 1.58
C CYS A 1 -6.97 20.92 1.34
N MET A 2 -7.84 20.31 0.58
CA MET A 2 -9.26 20.71 0.54
C MET A 2 -9.96 20.13 1.77
N ILE A 3 -10.66 20.97 2.53
CA ILE A 3 -11.24 20.58 3.82
C ILE A 3 -12.42 19.63 3.57
N GLY A 4 -12.27 18.37 4.01
CA GLY A 4 -13.40 17.48 4.24
C GLY A 4 -14.09 16.90 3.00
N ASN A 5 -13.35 16.59 1.93
CA ASN A 5 -13.92 15.90 0.75
C ASN A 5 -14.11 14.38 0.95
N GLY A 6 -13.63 13.82 2.07
CA GLY A 6 -13.72 12.38 2.38
C GLY A 6 -12.72 11.51 1.63
N VAL A 7 -11.78 12.12 0.90
CA VAL A 7 -10.72 11.44 0.17
C VAL A 7 -9.38 11.76 0.84
N ILE A 8 -8.50 10.79 0.98
CA ILE A 8 -7.12 10.98 1.42
C ILE A 8 -6.27 11.09 0.15
N GLU A 9 -5.91 12.34 -0.19
CA GLU A 9 -5.22 12.68 -1.43
C GLU A 9 -3.72 12.41 -1.35
N GLY A 10 -3.16 11.87 -2.42
CA GLY A 10 -1.75 11.52 -2.57
C GLY A 10 -1.52 10.01 -2.72
N ASN A 11 -0.27 9.65 -2.96
CA ASN A 11 0.13 8.25 -3.09
C ASN A 11 0.52 7.68 -1.74
N TRP A 12 0.27 6.39 -1.53
CA TRP A 12 0.53 5.71 -0.25
C TRP A 12 2.00 5.83 0.23
N ASN A 13 2.94 6.02 -0.69
CA ASN A 13 4.37 6.13 -0.44
C ASN A 13 4.92 7.58 -0.49
N ASP A 14 4.04 8.58 -0.47
CA ASP A 14 4.45 9.97 -0.38
C ASP A 14 5.18 10.24 0.94
N GLY A 15 6.29 10.98 0.87
CA GLY A 15 7.17 11.26 1.99
C GLY A 15 7.14 12.72 2.48
N THR A 16 6.09 13.49 2.17
CA THR A 16 6.05 14.92 2.50
C THR A 16 4.77 15.32 3.23
N ILE A 17 4.87 16.33 4.09
CA ILE A 17 3.73 16.91 4.82
C ILE A 17 2.70 17.61 3.91
N ALA A 18 3.00 17.76 2.62
CA ALA A 18 2.06 18.29 1.64
C ALA A 18 1.03 17.26 1.19
N SER A 19 1.30 15.97 1.40
CA SER A 19 0.41 14.87 1.04
C SER A 19 -0.46 14.45 2.24
N GLU A 20 -1.75 14.26 2.01
CA GLU A 20 -2.68 13.79 3.04
C GLU A 20 -2.39 12.35 3.47
N THR A 21 -1.90 11.50 2.56
CA THR A 21 -1.47 10.13 2.86
C THR A 21 -0.33 10.11 3.87
N TYR A 22 0.59 11.09 3.82
CA TYR A 22 1.67 11.22 4.79
C TYR A 22 1.14 11.70 6.14
N VAL A 23 0.35 12.78 6.19
CA VAL A 23 -0.17 13.34 7.46
C VAL A 23 -1.28 12.49 8.08
N PHE A 24 -1.83 11.53 7.35
CA PHE A 24 -2.78 10.54 7.88
C PHE A 24 -2.27 9.88 9.18
N TRP A 25 -1.00 9.48 9.21
CA TRP A 25 -0.39 8.85 10.39
C TRP A 25 -0.36 9.78 11.61
N GLN A 26 -0.14 11.07 11.41
CA GLN A 26 -0.22 12.07 12.49
C GLN A 26 -1.63 12.13 13.06
N HIS A 27 -2.64 12.21 12.21
CA HIS A 27 -4.03 12.34 12.63
C HIS A 27 -4.50 11.12 13.45
N VAL A 28 -4.23 9.90 12.97
CA VAL A 28 -4.65 8.68 13.69
C VAL A 28 -3.89 8.49 15.01
N ARG A 29 -2.64 8.95 15.11
CA ARG A 29 -1.86 8.90 16.34
C ARG A 29 -2.30 9.94 17.36
N LEU A 30 -2.58 11.17 16.92
CA LEU A 30 -3.16 12.21 17.78
C LEU A 30 -4.53 11.80 18.31
N ALA A 31 -5.30 11.02 17.54
CA ALA A 31 -6.56 10.43 17.96
C ALA A 31 -6.40 9.17 18.83
N ASN A 32 -5.18 8.74 19.16
CA ASN A 32 -4.86 7.50 19.89
C ASN A 32 -5.38 6.20 19.21
N LEU A 33 -5.51 6.20 17.89
CA LEU A 33 -5.95 5.06 17.09
C LEU A 33 -4.79 4.21 16.57
N ALA A 34 -3.55 4.74 16.56
CA ALA A 34 -2.36 4.03 16.14
C ALA A 34 -1.17 4.38 17.05
N PRO A 35 -0.24 3.44 17.28
CA PRO A 35 1.01 3.71 17.98
C PRO A 35 2.01 4.48 17.12
N GLY A 36 3.01 5.08 17.74
CA GLY A 36 4.12 5.75 17.08
C GLY A 36 4.16 7.26 17.31
N SER A 37 5.17 7.92 16.73
CA SER A 37 5.37 9.35 16.86
C SER A 37 4.37 10.14 16.02
N ALA A 38 3.74 11.16 16.60
CA ALA A 38 2.95 12.16 15.85
C ALA A 38 3.80 13.30 15.28
N ASP A 39 5.09 13.32 15.59
CA ASP A 39 6.03 14.29 15.02
C ASP A 39 6.45 13.87 13.61
N THR A 40 6.02 14.62 12.61
CA THR A 40 6.29 14.37 11.19
C THR A 40 7.77 14.47 10.81
N ALA A 41 8.61 15.09 11.66
CA ALA A 41 10.04 15.16 11.47
C ALA A 41 10.81 13.99 12.11
N SER A 42 10.14 13.14 12.87
CA SER A 42 10.74 11.96 13.50
C SER A 42 11.15 10.93 12.47
N ALA A 43 12.33 10.32 12.62
CA ALA A 43 12.77 9.20 11.80
C ALA A 43 11.86 7.96 11.93
N GLU A 44 11.11 7.85 13.03
CA GLU A 44 10.17 6.76 13.31
C GLU A 44 8.72 7.13 12.91
N TYR A 45 8.54 8.24 12.18
CA TYR A 45 7.21 8.71 11.82
C TYR A 45 6.50 7.78 10.83
N VAL A 46 7.17 7.36 9.76
CA VAL A 46 6.59 6.45 8.79
C VAL A 46 6.55 5.03 9.39
N PRO A 47 5.38 4.38 9.47
CA PRO A 47 5.32 3.04 10.01
C PRO A 47 6.01 2.05 9.08
N ILE A 48 6.69 1.09 9.69
CA ILE A 48 7.37 0.01 8.99
C ILE A 48 6.78 -1.34 9.42
N ASN A 49 6.81 -2.30 8.51
CA ASN A 49 6.43 -3.68 8.79
C ASN A 49 7.57 -4.48 9.41
N ALA A 50 7.31 -5.74 9.78
CA ALA A 50 8.31 -6.62 10.39
C ALA A 50 9.50 -6.95 9.47
N ALA A 51 9.37 -6.77 8.16
CA ALA A 51 10.44 -6.93 7.18
C ALA A 51 11.26 -5.64 6.96
N GLY A 52 10.91 -4.55 7.64
CA GLY A 52 11.55 -3.24 7.52
C GLY A 52 11.05 -2.39 6.37
N GLY A 53 10.04 -2.84 5.63
CA GLY A 53 9.43 -2.07 4.56
C GLY A 53 8.37 -1.08 5.06
N MET A 54 8.18 0.00 4.32
CA MET A 54 7.19 1.04 4.63
C MET A 54 5.76 0.50 4.55
N ILE A 55 4.90 0.97 5.44
CA ILE A 55 3.45 0.81 5.35
C ILE A 55 2.84 2.17 5.02
N GLY A 56 1.95 2.20 4.03
CA GLY A 56 1.26 3.41 3.64
C GLY A 56 -0.23 3.17 3.38
N PHE A 57 -0.96 4.27 3.25
CA PHE A 57 -2.40 4.29 3.15
C PHE A 57 -2.83 5.38 2.17
N GLN A 58 -3.79 5.08 1.29
CA GLN A 58 -4.42 6.06 0.40
C GLN A 58 -5.88 5.73 0.15
N SER A 59 -6.65 6.69 -0.35
CA SER A 59 -7.98 6.40 -0.89
C SER A 59 -7.88 5.61 -2.19
N GLY A 60 -8.85 4.71 -2.40
CA GLY A 60 -8.98 4.01 -3.67
C GLY A 60 -9.33 4.96 -4.81
N THR A 61 -8.85 4.65 -6.00
CA THR A 61 -9.09 5.45 -7.20
C THR A 61 -9.23 4.55 -8.43
N ALA A 62 -10.07 4.96 -9.36
CA ALA A 62 -10.16 4.34 -10.68
C ALA A 62 -9.15 4.94 -11.69
N VAL A 63 -8.41 5.98 -11.27
CA VAL A 63 -7.39 6.61 -12.11
C VAL A 63 -6.14 5.74 -12.10
N VAL A 64 -5.81 5.18 -13.26
CA VAL A 64 -4.68 4.24 -13.44
C VAL A 64 -3.34 4.84 -13.01
N ALA A 65 -3.15 6.14 -13.19
CA ALA A 65 -1.90 6.83 -12.83
C ALA A 65 -1.72 7.06 -11.32
N ASP A 66 -2.81 6.94 -10.54
CA ASP A 66 -2.82 7.23 -9.10
C ASP A 66 -3.09 5.97 -8.26
N THR A 67 -3.41 4.83 -8.91
CA THR A 67 -3.61 3.56 -8.19
C THR A 67 -2.27 2.95 -7.80
N PRO A 68 -2.15 2.34 -6.63
CA PRO A 68 -0.89 1.68 -6.24
C PRO A 68 -0.51 0.54 -7.18
N ILE A 69 -1.46 -0.30 -7.53
CA ILE A 69 -1.23 -1.51 -8.34
C ILE A 69 -2.40 -1.67 -9.33
N LEU A 70 -2.07 -2.13 -10.53
CA LEU A 70 -3.01 -2.57 -11.55
C LEU A 70 -3.08 -4.10 -11.59
N ASP A 71 -4.26 -4.66 -11.84
CA ASP A 71 -4.39 -6.08 -12.13
C ASP A 71 -3.76 -6.46 -13.48
N GLY A 72 -3.73 -7.77 -13.80
CA GLY A 72 -3.18 -8.25 -15.06
C GLY A 72 -3.92 -7.74 -16.32
N GLY A 73 -5.10 -7.16 -16.15
CA GLY A 73 -5.89 -6.52 -17.20
C GLY A 73 -5.70 -5.00 -17.28
N GLY A 74 -4.87 -4.41 -16.41
CA GLY A 74 -4.65 -2.96 -16.35
C GLY A 74 -5.75 -2.20 -15.60
N VAL A 75 -6.51 -2.86 -14.73
CA VAL A 75 -7.57 -2.26 -13.91
C VAL A 75 -7.02 -1.96 -12.51
N ALA A 76 -7.39 -0.81 -11.96
CA ALA A 76 -6.99 -0.39 -10.62
C ALA A 76 -7.47 -1.37 -9.54
N ILE A 77 -6.64 -1.61 -8.53
CA ILE A 77 -7.04 -2.37 -7.32
C ILE A 77 -8.31 -1.78 -6.71
N ARG A 78 -9.24 -2.65 -6.32
CA ARG A 78 -10.55 -2.26 -5.79
C ARG A 78 -10.47 -2.01 -4.30
N GLY A 79 -11.22 -1.02 -3.83
CA GLY A 79 -11.36 -0.67 -2.42
C GLY A 79 -11.69 0.81 -2.26
N SER A 80 -12.39 1.17 -1.18
CA SER A 80 -12.57 2.58 -0.81
C SER A 80 -11.26 3.17 -0.29
N TYR A 81 -10.47 2.31 0.34
CA TYR A 81 -9.13 2.62 0.84
C TYR A 81 -8.18 1.49 0.49
N ILE A 82 -6.92 1.83 0.26
CA ILE A 82 -5.87 0.88 -0.06
C ILE A 82 -4.75 1.02 0.96
N ILE A 83 -4.37 -0.12 1.54
CA ILE A 83 -3.22 -0.22 2.44
C ILE A 83 -2.12 -0.96 1.69
N CYS A 84 -0.92 -0.37 1.59
CA CYS A 84 0.22 -0.99 0.95
C CYS A 84 1.37 -1.22 1.93
N SER A 85 2.08 -2.32 1.75
CA SER A 85 3.22 -2.74 2.55
C SER A 85 4.36 -3.17 1.64
N ALA A 86 5.49 -2.45 1.70
CA ALA A 86 6.66 -2.73 0.87
C ALA A 86 7.55 -3.81 1.47
N GLY A 87 8.38 -4.43 0.64
CA GLY A 87 9.47 -5.29 1.08
C GLY A 87 9.05 -6.67 1.60
N ILE A 88 7.86 -7.16 1.27
CA ILE A 88 7.37 -8.47 1.69
C ILE A 88 7.99 -9.57 0.82
N LEU A 89 8.60 -10.58 1.45
CA LEU A 89 9.18 -11.74 0.74
C LEU A 89 8.08 -12.55 0.02
N GLY A 90 8.39 -13.04 -1.18
CA GLY A 90 7.45 -13.76 -2.03
C GLY A 90 6.81 -14.98 -1.35
N THR A 91 7.54 -15.69 -0.47
CA THR A 91 6.98 -16.77 0.34
C THR A 91 5.80 -16.31 1.18
N PHE A 92 5.91 -15.13 1.81
CA PHE A 92 4.83 -14.57 2.64
C PHE A 92 3.71 -13.97 1.79
N VAL A 93 4.03 -13.39 0.63
CA VAL A 93 3.02 -12.85 -0.31
C VAL A 93 2.00 -13.92 -0.67
N LYS A 94 2.46 -15.11 -1.08
CA LYS A 94 1.57 -16.24 -1.43
C LYS A 94 0.70 -16.69 -0.26
N GLN A 95 1.27 -16.71 0.96
CA GLN A 95 0.53 -17.10 2.16
C GLN A 95 -0.49 -16.05 2.58
N LEU A 96 -0.14 -14.77 2.47
CA LEU A 96 -1.04 -13.66 2.79
C LEU A 96 -2.25 -13.68 1.86
N ASP A 97 -2.04 -13.85 0.57
CA ASP A 97 -3.10 -13.86 -0.41
C ASP A 97 -4.09 -15.02 -0.18
N LEU A 98 -3.57 -16.22 0.08
CA LEU A 98 -4.41 -17.38 0.43
C LEU A 98 -5.24 -17.20 1.72
N GLN A 99 -4.80 -16.33 2.63
CA GLN A 99 -5.49 -16.08 3.90
C GLN A 99 -6.44 -14.89 3.85
N MET A 100 -6.15 -13.90 3.01
CA MET A 100 -6.84 -12.61 3.00
C MET A 100 -7.71 -12.40 1.76
N ASP A 101 -7.46 -13.17 0.67
CA ASP A 101 -8.19 -13.06 -0.59
C ASP A 101 -8.40 -14.44 -1.23
N ASP A 102 -8.21 -14.58 -2.52
CA ASP A 102 -8.55 -15.75 -3.34
C ASP A 102 -7.35 -16.63 -3.74
N GLY A 103 -6.14 -16.27 -3.38
CA GLY A 103 -4.91 -16.96 -3.74
C GLY A 103 -4.33 -16.54 -5.10
N ASN A 104 -4.82 -15.45 -5.69
CA ASN A 104 -4.34 -14.92 -6.96
C ASN A 104 -3.81 -13.48 -6.81
N THR A 105 -2.52 -13.33 -6.57
CA THR A 105 -1.86 -12.04 -6.34
C THR A 105 -1.92 -11.05 -7.50
N GLU A 106 -2.43 -11.47 -8.67
CA GLU A 106 -2.60 -10.64 -9.87
C GLU A 106 -3.95 -9.92 -9.92
N SER A 107 -4.92 -10.32 -9.10
CA SER A 107 -6.30 -9.80 -9.11
C SER A 107 -6.92 -9.87 -7.72
N GLY A 108 -8.11 -9.31 -7.55
CA GLY A 108 -8.84 -9.39 -6.29
C GLY A 108 -8.69 -8.15 -5.42
N SER A 109 -8.86 -8.34 -4.12
CA SER A 109 -8.72 -7.29 -3.11
C SER A 109 -7.28 -7.13 -2.63
N MET A 110 -6.48 -8.20 -2.72
CA MET A 110 -5.06 -8.19 -2.43
C MET A 110 -4.26 -8.41 -3.72
N MET A 111 -3.30 -7.52 -3.98
CA MET A 111 -2.43 -7.63 -5.14
C MET A 111 -0.97 -7.40 -4.74
N ALA A 112 -0.03 -7.96 -5.52
CA ALA A 112 1.39 -7.81 -5.27
C ALA A 112 2.15 -7.42 -6.55
N ALA A 113 2.96 -6.37 -6.47
CA ALA A 113 3.91 -5.96 -7.51
C ALA A 113 5.35 -6.12 -7.04
N LEU A 114 6.30 -6.28 -7.97
CA LEU A 114 7.72 -6.41 -7.63
C LEU A 114 8.20 -5.15 -6.88
N ASN A 115 8.87 -5.32 -5.73
CA ASN A 115 9.33 -4.17 -4.93
C ASN A 115 10.52 -3.43 -5.57
N THR A 116 11.38 -4.15 -6.28
CA THR A 116 12.53 -3.55 -6.96
C THR A 116 12.07 -2.75 -8.18
N GLY A 117 12.28 -1.44 -8.15
CA GLY A 117 11.87 -0.53 -9.21
C GLY A 117 10.37 -0.20 -9.19
N TYR A 118 9.67 -0.52 -8.11
CA TYR A 118 8.24 -0.24 -7.96
C TYR A 118 7.89 1.23 -8.23
N ALA A 119 6.85 1.41 -9.01
CA ALA A 119 6.22 2.69 -9.26
C ALA A 119 4.69 2.60 -9.08
N ILE A 120 4.06 3.71 -8.79
CA ILE A 120 2.59 3.80 -8.76
C ILE A 120 2.03 3.39 -10.12
N GLY A 121 1.03 2.52 -10.13
CA GLY A 121 0.45 1.97 -11.36
C GLY A 121 1.19 0.77 -11.94
N ASP A 122 2.16 0.19 -11.22
CA ASP A 122 2.78 -1.06 -11.66
C ASP A 122 1.76 -2.21 -11.71
N SER A 123 1.99 -3.11 -12.66
CA SER A 123 1.15 -4.30 -12.81
C SER A 123 1.43 -5.33 -11.72
N ALA A 124 0.37 -5.95 -11.23
CA ALA A 124 0.45 -7.07 -10.31
C ALA A 124 1.15 -8.27 -10.98
N VAL A 125 1.78 -9.09 -10.15
CA VAL A 125 2.49 -10.31 -10.57
C VAL A 125 1.63 -11.52 -10.23
N ALA A 126 1.39 -12.40 -11.20
CA ALA A 126 0.64 -13.63 -10.98
C ALA A 126 1.32 -14.52 -9.93
N THR A 127 0.53 -15.21 -9.11
CA THR A 127 1.02 -16.05 -7.99
C THR A 127 2.06 -17.08 -8.43
N VAL A 128 1.91 -17.63 -9.64
CA VAL A 128 2.85 -18.60 -10.23
C VAL A 128 4.22 -17.99 -10.56
N ASP A 129 4.27 -16.68 -10.77
CA ASP A 129 5.48 -15.93 -11.10
C ASP A 129 6.16 -15.30 -9.88
N ILE A 130 5.51 -15.32 -8.72
CA ILE A 130 6.10 -14.87 -7.46
C ILE A 130 7.30 -15.73 -7.10
N LYS A 131 8.47 -15.11 -6.99
CA LYS A 131 9.74 -15.75 -6.58
C LYS A 131 9.92 -15.61 -5.08
N ASP A 132 10.11 -16.71 -4.38
CA ASP A 132 10.20 -16.77 -2.90
C ASP A 132 11.28 -15.86 -2.31
N ALA A 133 12.41 -15.70 -3.03
CA ALA A 133 13.55 -14.92 -2.58
C ALA A 133 13.49 -13.43 -2.95
N LEU A 134 12.52 -13.00 -3.74
CA LEU A 134 12.34 -11.61 -4.11
C LEU A 134 11.35 -10.93 -3.14
N THR A 135 11.43 -9.62 -3.08
CA THR A 135 10.51 -8.80 -2.29
C THR A 135 9.47 -8.11 -3.17
N TYR A 136 8.30 -7.93 -2.62
CA TYR A 136 7.14 -7.35 -3.30
C TYR A 136 6.52 -6.24 -2.46
N THR A 137 5.89 -5.30 -3.14
CA THR A 137 4.93 -4.38 -2.55
C THR A 137 3.56 -5.04 -2.63
N VAL A 138 2.95 -5.26 -1.47
CA VAL A 138 1.63 -5.88 -1.33
C VAL A 138 0.63 -4.79 -0.98
N CYS A 139 -0.48 -4.71 -1.70
CA CYS A 139 -1.56 -3.78 -1.43
C CYS A 139 -2.87 -4.54 -1.21
N LEU A 140 -3.64 -4.09 -0.22
CA LEU A 140 -4.95 -4.61 0.15
C LEU A 140 -5.99 -3.50 0.04
N GLY A 141 -7.02 -3.73 -0.76
CA GLY A 141 -8.20 -2.86 -0.86
C GLY A 141 -9.27 -3.23 0.16
N VAL A 142 -9.81 -2.25 0.86
CA VAL A 142 -10.86 -2.37 1.88
C VAL A 142 -12.01 -1.40 1.64
#